data_9bf173afaeead0d13984a62f8c824f29
#
_entry.id   9bf173afaeead0d13984a62f8c824f29
#
_cell.length_a   1.000
_cell.length_b   1.000
_cell.length_c   1.000
_cell.angle_alpha   90.00
_cell.angle_beta   90.00
_cell.angle_gamma   90.00
#
_symmetry.space_group_name_H-M   'P 1'
#
loop_
_entity.id
_entity.type
_entity.pdbx_description
1 polymer ?
#
loop_
_entity_poly.entity_id
_entity_poly.type
_entity_poly.pdbx_seq_one_letter_code
_entity_poly.pdbx_strand_id
1 'polypeptide(L)'
;MQQKDGTWRFCFESGILIDAYMIIVLRVLELPYEALIKKLHDRIAERQELSGAWKVYPDEEDGNLDTTVDAYYAMLYSGYSKRTDASMQKAAAFIRSKGGIRQVRTVLTKVFLAATGQYPWPASLMIPLEFLLLPSSAPLSFYDFSGFARVHFAPILIMADRKFVSNASTAPDLSELDVQSYSDADANAQIPMMSSDEKRGFQTIMDEIHSGIKKLAAIPSLLHERALKYAEQYMLDRIESDGTLYSYASSTLLMILSLLSLGYDKRHPVIAAAVDGLITMLWPMKSGLHLQNSPSTIWDTALISTALQQAGAGQNQESVARSIQYLLSMQHDKQADWSTHVPHTPAGGWGFSESNTLNPDVDDTTAALRTIRLSAKENPNLLDPWNRGLNWILRMQNKDGGWPAFEKGVTNTWLTLFPIDGAKSAAIDPSSADLTGRTLEFLGTSAGLDMRHATVRRGVQWLLDNQQPDGSWYGRWGICYLYGTWAALTGLMAVKFDPEHPSVRKAVRWLLQIQNEDGGWGESCTSDRDRHYVPLHASTPSQTAWALDALIAVYSLPSAPIDRGMRRILLHMHQDDWTTIYPTGAALPGSFYTHYHSYRYIWPLMALNHYRRKYQQCSISDT
;
A
#
# COMPACT_ATOMS: atom_id res chain seq x y z
N MET A 1 16.04 13.48 -8.23
CA MET A 1 16.05 13.66 -9.70
C MET A 1 16.67 12.43 -10.35
N GLN A 2 16.81 12.35 -11.66
CA GLN A 2 17.28 11.14 -12.32
C GLN A 2 18.69 10.74 -11.87
N GLN A 3 18.84 9.48 -11.50
CA GLN A 3 20.12 8.89 -11.10
C GLN A 3 20.93 8.44 -12.35
N LYS A 4 22.20 8.07 -12.13
CA LYS A 4 23.09 7.60 -13.22
C LYS A 4 22.60 6.30 -13.87
N ASP A 5 21.90 5.46 -13.10
CA ASP A 5 21.32 4.20 -13.55
C ASP A 5 20.02 4.38 -14.38
N GLY A 6 19.53 5.60 -14.53
CA GLY A 6 18.30 5.92 -15.25
C GLY A 6 17.05 6.00 -14.40
N THR A 7 17.13 5.68 -13.10
CA THR A 7 15.99 5.75 -12.18
C THR A 7 15.64 7.18 -11.81
N TRP A 8 14.36 7.39 -11.52
CA TRP A 8 13.85 8.56 -10.82
C TRP A 8 13.47 8.13 -9.41
N ARG A 9 14.14 8.71 -8.41
CA ARG A 9 13.94 8.33 -7.01
C ARG A 9 13.34 9.48 -6.23
N PHE A 10 12.22 9.21 -5.61
CA PHE A 10 11.54 10.09 -4.66
C PHE A 10 11.17 9.32 -3.41
N CYS A 11 10.82 10.03 -2.34
CA CYS A 11 10.36 9.40 -1.13
C CYS A 11 8.93 8.88 -1.30
N PHE A 12 8.74 7.63 -0.92
CA PHE A 12 7.44 7.04 -0.62
C PHE A 12 7.21 7.18 0.88
N GLU A 13 6.74 8.37 1.29
CA GLU A 13 6.64 8.72 2.69
C GLU A 13 5.35 8.16 3.29
N SER A 14 5.50 7.34 4.31
CA SER A 14 4.42 6.90 5.19
C SER A 14 4.45 7.67 6.52
N GLY A 15 3.50 7.36 7.41
CA GLY A 15 3.53 7.81 8.80
C GLY A 15 4.81 7.38 9.53
N ILE A 16 4.79 7.46 10.85
CA ILE A 16 5.97 7.17 11.70
C ILE A 16 6.11 5.69 12.09
N LEU A 17 5.14 4.86 11.69
CA LEU A 17 4.98 3.48 12.17
C LEU A 17 6.23 2.62 11.89
N ILE A 18 6.73 2.65 10.65
CA ILE A 18 7.87 1.83 10.23
C ILE A 18 9.17 2.33 10.89
N ASP A 19 9.30 3.65 11.09
CA ASP A 19 10.42 4.24 11.83
C ASP A 19 10.45 3.76 13.28
N ALA A 20 9.27 3.73 13.93
CA ALA A 20 9.11 3.24 15.30
C ALA A 20 9.52 1.75 15.41
N TYR A 21 9.05 0.92 14.51
CA TYR A 21 9.39 -0.50 14.51
C TYR A 21 10.86 -0.77 14.21
N MET A 22 11.49 0.03 13.35
CA MET A 22 12.94 -0.06 13.11
C MET A 22 13.73 0.23 14.39
N ILE A 23 13.38 1.28 15.14
CA ILE A 23 14.02 1.57 16.45
C ILE A 23 13.88 0.36 17.38
N ILE A 24 12.67 -0.19 17.51
CA ILE A 24 12.39 -1.35 18.38
C ILE A 24 13.27 -2.55 17.99
N VAL A 25 13.30 -2.90 16.69
CA VAL A 25 14.08 -4.06 16.22
C VAL A 25 15.57 -3.85 16.41
N LEU A 26 16.12 -2.66 16.11
CA LEU A 26 17.54 -2.36 16.34
C LEU A 26 17.91 -2.49 17.82
N ARG A 27 17.03 -2.07 18.73
CA ARG A 27 17.22 -2.23 20.19
C ARG A 27 17.11 -3.69 20.63
N VAL A 28 16.17 -4.45 20.08
CA VAL A 28 16.08 -5.91 20.35
C VAL A 28 17.33 -6.66 19.89
N LEU A 29 17.88 -6.27 18.75
CA LEU A 29 19.13 -6.85 18.22
C LEU A 29 20.37 -6.37 18.96
N GLU A 30 20.28 -5.30 19.76
CA GLU A 30 21.43 -4.69 20.48
C GLU A 30 22.55 -4.27 19.53
N LEU A 31 22.17 -3.75 18.35
CA LEU A 31 23.12 -3.33 17.32
C LEU A 31 23.59 -1.87 17.53
N PRO A 32 24.87 -1.55 17.21
CA PRO A 32 25.47 -0.24 17.48
C PRO A 32 25.07 0.85 16.47
N TYR A 33 23.78 0.96 16.14
CA TYR A 33 23.24 1.94 15.18
C TYR A 33 22.73 3.22 15.84
N GLU A 34 23.46 3.75 16.86
CA GLU A 34 23.02 4.90 17.65
C GLU A 34 22.67 6.13 16.80
N ALA A 35 23.50 6.46 15.80
CA ALA A 35 23.26 7.58 14.91
C ALA A 35 21.97 7.42 14.06
N LEU A 36 21.67 6.19 13.64
CA LEU A 36 20.44 5.87 12.91
C LEU A 36 19.23 5.98 13.84
N ILE A 37 19.29 5.34 15.00
CA ILE A 37 18.24 5.40 16.02
C ILE A 37 17.90 6.85 16.37
N LYS A 38 18.94 7.69 16.57
CA LYS A 38 18.74 9.13 16.86
C LYS A 38 17.99 9.86 15.74
N LYS A 39 18.34 9.61 14.48
CA LYS A 39 17.71 10.25 13.33
C LYS A 39 16.26 9.78 13.13
N LEU A 40 15.95 8.51 13.36
CA LEU A 40 14.57 8.00 13.34
C LEU A 40 13.76 8.60 14.49
N HIS A 41 14.34 8.67 15.71
CA HIS A 41 13.72 9.32 16.85
C HIS A 41 13.39 10.79 16.55
N ASP A 42 14.32 11.55 15.95
CA ASP A 42 14.12 12.97 15.66
C ASP A 42 12.96 13.22 14.70
N ARG A 43 12.82 12.33 13.69
CA ARG A 43 11.67 12.38 12.78
C ARG A 43 10.35 12.09 13.50
N ILE A 44 10.31 11.09 14.38
CA ILE A 44 9.11 10.78 15.17
C ILE A 44 8.76 11.97 16.06
N ALA A 45 9.75 12.56 16.73
CA ALA A 45 9.55 13.71 17.61
C ALA A 45 8.99 14.94 16.88
N GLU A 46 9.48 15.22 15.65
CA GLU A 46 8.98 16.34 14.82
C GLU A 46 7.48 16.21 14.48
N ARG A 47 6.98 14.98 14.37
CA ARG A 47 5.59 14.69 14.00
C ARG A 47 4.61 14.68 15.17
N GLN A 48 5.08 14.96 16.38
CA GLN A 48 4.22 15.03 17.57
C GLN A 48 3.35 16.29 17.54
N GLU A 49 2.04 16.12 17.71
CA GLU A 49 1.09 17.22 17.83
C GLU A 49 1.22 17.95 19.19
N LEU A 50 0.71 19.16 19.26
CA LEU A 50 0.71 19.95 20.51
C LEU A 50 -0.06 19.27 21.65
N SER A 51 -1.04 18.44 21.33
CA SER A 51 -1.79 17.57 22.24
C SER A 51 -0.93 16.47 22.88
N GLY A 52 0.22 16.16 22.28
CA GLY A 52 1.07 15.03 22.62
C GLY A 52 0.80 13.78 21.80
N ALA A 53 -0.25 13.75 20.99
CA ALA A 53 -0.58 12.62 20.11
C ALA A 53 0.23 12.64 18.82
N TRP A 54 0.18 11.52 18.10
CA TRP A 54 0.56 11.41 16.68
C TRP A 54 -0.66 11.07 15.84
N LYS A 55 -0.67 11.59 14.61
CA LYS A 55 -1.73 11.40 13.63
C LYS A 55 -1.29 10.49 12.50
N VAL A 56 -2.24 9.77 11.91
CA VAL A 56 -2.01 8.98 10.69
C VAL A 56 -2.04 9.88 9.45
N TYR A 57 -2.88 10.93 9.47
CA TYR A 57 -2.98 11.96 8.42
C TYR A 57 -3.30 13.33 9.04
N PRO A 58 -2.97 14.45 8.38
CA PRO A 58 -2.97 15.78 9.00
C PRO A 58 -4.31 16.26 9.59
N ASP A 59 -5.42 15.93 8.94
CA ASP A 59 -6.78 16.34 9.34
C ASP A 59 -7.51 15.30 10.21
N GLU A 60 -6.81 14.26 10.71
CA GLU A 60 -7.36 13.41 11.77
C GLU A 60 -7.62 14.24 13.04
N GLU A 61 -8.82 14.12 13.63
CA GLU A 61 -9.29 15.05 14.67
C GLU A 61 -8.34 15.17 15.88
N ASP A 62 -8.33 14.17 16.76
CA ASP A 62 -7.62 14.25 18.06
C ASP A 62 -6.23 13.59 18.03
N GLY A 63 -5.91 12.84 17.01
CA GLY A 63 -4.75 11.95 16.92
C GLY A 63 -5.15 10.47 17.04
N ASN A 64 -4.21 9.59 16.75
CA ASN A 64 -4.41 8.15 16.67
C ASN A 64 -3.82 7.45 17.90
N LEU A 65 -4.60 6.59 18.55
CA LEU A 65 -4.14 5.87 19.74
C LEU A 65 -3.00 4.91 19.41
N ASP A 66 -3.18 4.05 18.39
CA ASP A 66 -2.19 3.03 18.02
C ASP A 66 -0.86 3.70 17.63
N THR A 67 -0.92 4.68 16.72
CA THR A 67 0.25 5.44 16.28
C THR A 67 0.93 6.16 17.45
N THR A 68 0.14 6.69 18.40
CA THR A 68 0.70 7.36 19.59
C THR A 68 1.39 6.38 20.54
N VAL A 69 0.84 5.16 20.70
CA VAL A 69 1.48 4.10 21.49
C VAL A 69 2.78 3.65 20.85
N ASP A 70 2.79 3.41 19.53
CA ASP A 70 3.99 3.01 18.79
C ASP A 70 5.10 4.07 18.88
N ALA A 71 4.73 5.35 18.68
CA ALA A 71 5.66 6.48 18.82
C ALA A 71 6.21 6.59 20.25
N TYR A 72 5.33 6.59 21.25
CA TYR A 72 5.70 6.67 22.66
C TYR A 72 6.69 5.57 23.04
N TYR A 73 6.38 4.32 22.68
CA TYR A 73 7.22 3.18 22.97
C TYR A 73 8.57 3.28 22.28
N ALA A 74 8.60 3.56 20.98
CA ALA A 74 9.84 3.68 20.23
C ALA A 74 10.73 4.83 20.73
N MET A 75 10.14 5.97 21.08
CA MET A 75 10.89 7.11 21.62
C MET A 75 11.53 6.78 22.98
N LEU A 76 10.81 6.10 23.88
CA LEU A 76 11.41 5.62 25.13
C LEU A 76 12.50 4.58 24.87
N TYR A 77 12.23 3.61 24.00
CA TYR A 77 13.16 2.52 23.70
C TYR A 77 14.43 3.03 22.97
N SER A 78 14.31 4.14 22.22
CA SER A 78 15.47 4.81 21.62
C SER A 78 16.52 5.25 22.66
N GLY A 79 16.08 5.56 23.88
CA GLY A 79 16.91 6.11 24.98
C GLY A 79 17.12 7.63 24.89
N TYR A 80 16.59 8.29 23.86
CA TYR A 80 16.72 9.75 23.66
C TYR A 80 15.57 10.56 24.28
N SER A 81 14.44 9.91 24.62
CA SER A 81 13.33 10.51 25.36
C SER A 81 13.13 9.82 26.71
N LYS A 82 12.69 10.60 27.71
CA LYS A 82 12.41 10.13 29.07
C LYS A 82 10.94 10.35 29.41
N ARG A 83 10.39 9.51 30.28
CA ARG A 83 9.00 9.66 30.78
C ARG A 83 8.75 11.04 31.42
N THR A 84 9.80 11.66 31.97
CA THR A 84 9.74 13.00 32.60
C THR A 84 9.67 14.14 31.61
N ASP A 85 9.93 13.91 30.33
CA ASP A 85 9.88 14.95 29.32
C ASP A 85 8.42 15.38 29.08
N ALA A 86 8.19 16.68 28.97
CA ALA A 86 6.85 17.25 28.87
C ALA A 86 6.06 16.72 27.67
N SER A 87 6.74 16.46 26.54
CA SER A 87 6.18 15.84 25.35
C SER A 87 5.69 14.42 25.61
N MET A 88 6.49 13.61 26.33
CA MET A 88 6.17 12.23 26.67
C MET A 88 5.06 12.14 27.72
N GLN A 89 5.01 13.08 28.67
CA GLN A 89 3.91 13.16 29.63
C GLN A 89 2.58 13.48 28.96
N LYS A 90 2.57 14.38 27.97
CA LYS A 90 1.37 14.66 27.15
C LYS A 90 0.92 13.42 26.36
N ALA A 91 1.86 12.70 25.73
CA ALA A 91 1.56 11.47 25.00
C ALA A 91 0.94 10.41 25.93
N ALA A 92 1.53 10.19 27.10
CA ALA A 92 1.00 9.26 28.11
C ALA A 92 -0.40 9.68 28.59
N ALA A 93 -0.64 10.97 28.79
CA ALA A 93 -1.96 11.50 29.15
C ALA A 93 -2.99 11.26 28.05
N PHE A 94 -2.61 11.49 26.78
CA PHE A 94 -3.46 11.18 25.61
C PHE A 94 -3.81 9.69 25.56
N ILE A 95 -2.82 8.79 25.67
CA ILE A 95 -3.05 7.34 25.64
C ILE A 95 -4.02 6.94 26.76
N ARG A 96 -3.80 7.40 27.99
CA ARG A 96 -4.69 7.12 29.12
C ARG A 96 -6.10 7.67 28.91
N SER A 97 -6.25 8.86 28.31
CA SER A 97 -7.56 9.46 28.01
C SER A 97 -8.38 8.64 27.00
N LYS A 98 -7.69 7.88 26.15
CA LYS A 98 -8.32 6.95 25.17
C LYS A 98 -8.53 5.53 25.74
N GLY A 99 -8.32 5.32 27.03
CA GLY A 99 -8.55 4.04 27.74
C GLY A 99 -7.31 3.17 27.89
N GLY A 100 -6.12 3.70 27.58
CA GLY A 100 -4.83 3.05 27.79
C GLY A 100 -4.42 2.08 26.69
N ILE A 101 -3.30 1.40 26.92
CA ILE A 101 -2.64 0.50 25.95
C ILE A 101 -3.52 -0.69 25.56
N ARG A 102 -4.48 -1.09 26.39
CA ARG A 102 -5.40 -2.22 26.10
C ARG A 102 -6.42 -1.91 25.01
N GLN A 103 -6.63 -0.62 24.70
CA GLN A 103 -7.54 -0.18 23.63
C GLN A 103 -6.88 -0.14 22.24
N VAL A 104 -5.60 -0.48 22.13
CA VAL A 104 -4.90 -0.64 20.86
C VAL A 104 -5.62 -1.68 19.99
N ARG A 105 -5.83 -1.35 18.73
CA ARG A 105 -6.57 -2.20 17.77
C ARG A 105 -5.68 -2.83 16.72
N THR A 106 -4.72 -2.08 16.19
CA THR A 106 -3.87 -2.48 15.07
C THR A 106 -3.05 -3.72 15.40
N VAL A 107 -3.13 -4.74 14.52
CA VAL A 107 -2.43 -6.02 14.69
C VAL A 107 -0.93 -5.83 14.82
N LEU A 108 -0.32 -4.98 13.99
CA LEU A 108 1.13 -4.77 14.01
C LEU A 108 1.58 -4.18 15.36
N THR A 109 0.89 -3.16 15.88
CA THR A 109 1.19 -2.59 17.20
C THR A 109 1.13 -3.66 18.28
N LYS A 110 0.06 -4.48 18.31
CA LYS A 110 -0.06 -5.60 19.26
C LYS A 110 1.08 -6.60 19.16
N VAL A 111 1.49 -6.95 17.93
CA VAL A 111 2.58 -7.91 17.68
C VAL A 111 3.92 -7.37 18.18
N PHE A 112 4.27 -6.12 17.88
CA PHE A 112 5.52 -5.53 18.35
C PHE A 112 5.55 -5.38 19.87
N LEU A 113 4.44 -4.98 20.47
CA LEU A 113 4.30 -4.90 21.93
C LEU A 113 4.37 -6.30 22.58
N ALA A 114 3.73 -7.31 22.00
CA ALA A 114 3.77 -8.67 22.52
C ALA A 114 5.18 -9.29 22.38
N ALA A 115 5.83 -9.10 21.24
CA ALA A 115 7.19 -9.58 21.00
C ALA A 115 8.25 -8.94 21.93
N THR A 116 7.91 -7.80 22.55
CA THR A 116 8.77 -7.11 23.53
C THR A 116 8.25 -7.17 24.97
N GLY A 117 7.21 -7.97 25.23
CA GLY A 117 6.70 -8.23 26.58
C GLY A 117 5.78 -7.14 27.15
N GLN A 118 5.36 -6.15 26.36
CA GLN A 118 4.51 -5.04 26.78
C GLN A 118 3.00 -5.32 26.63
N TYR A 119 2.66 -6.40 25.94
CA TYR A 119 1.28 -6.81 25.67
C TYR A 119 1.20 -8.35 25.63
N PRO A 120 0.10 -8.98 26.09
CA PRO A 120 -0.07 -10.42 25.91
C PRO A 120 -0.29 -10.77 24.44
N TRP A 121 0.17 -11.93 23.99
CA TRP A 121 -0.12 -12.40 22.63
C TRP A 121 -1.63 -12.49 22.40
N PRO A 122 -2.18 -11.80 21.39
CA PRO A 122 -3.62 -11.77 21.14
C PRO A 122 -4.16 -13.17 20.79
N ALA A 123 -5.25 -13.57 21.44
CA ALA A 123 -5.91 -14.86 21.14
C ALA A 123 -6.35 -14.97 19.67
N SER A 124 -6.67 -13.86 19.02
CA SER A 124 -7.02 -13.79 17.60
C SER A 124 -5.87 -14.15 16.64
N LEU A 125 -4.63 -14.11 17.11
CA LEU A 125 -3.43 -14.50 16.36
C LEU A 125 -2.95 -15.93 16.70
N MET A 126 -3.60 -16.61 17.64
CA MET A 126 -3.29 -17.99 18.02
C MET A 126 -3.93 -18.99 17.03
N ILE A 127 -3.64 -18.79 15.74
CA ILE A 127 -4.07 -19.68 14.65
C ILE A 127 -3.06 -20.82 14.57
N PRO A 128 -3.51 -22.09 14.53
CA PRO A 128 -2.59 -23.23 14.43
C PRO A 128 -1.69 -23.11 13.20
N LEU A 129 -0.37 -23.29 13.35
CA LEU A 129 0.59 -23.25 12.24
C LEU A 129 0.26 -24.26 11.13
N GLU A 130 -0.36 -25.36 11.47
CA GLU A 130 -0.82 -26.40 10.54
C GLU A 130 -1.79 -25.88 9.49
N PHE A 131 -2.41 -24.71 9.73
CA PHE A 131 -3.21 -24.00 8.73
C PHE A 131 -2.42 -23.74 7.43
N LEU A 132 -1.10 -23.47 7.54
CA LEU A 132 -0.24 -23.23 6.37
C LEU A 132 -0.09 -24.47 5.47
N LEU A 133 -0.38 -25.65 5.99
CA LEU A 133 -0.31 -26.91 5.25
C LEU A 133 -1.62 -27.31 4.57
N LEU A 134 -2.71 -26.56 4.78
CA LEU A 134 -3.97 -26.85 4.14
C LEU A 134 -3.85 -26.68 2.62
N PRO A 135 -4.31 -27.67 1.82
CA PRO A 135 -4.24 -27.59 0.37
C PRO A 135 -5.18 -26.49 -0.15
N SER A 136 -4.88 -25.97 -1.33
CA SER A 136 -5.74 -24.98 -2.01
C SER A 136 -7.15 -25.47 -2.36
N SER A 137 -7.40 -26.79 -2.27
CA SER A 137 -8.72 -27.40 -2.40
C SER A 137 -9.54 -27.39 -1.12
N ALA A 138 -8.96 -27.01 0.02
CA ALA A 138 -9.70 -26.81 1.26
C ALA A 138 -10.62 -25.57 1.15
N PRO A 139 -11.72 -25.51 1.90
CA PRO A 139 -12.60 -24.33 1.92
C PRO A 139 -11.88 -23.04 2.28
N LEU A 140 -10.79 -23.15 3.04
CA LEU A 140 -9.91 -22.06 3.42
C LEU A 140 -8.46 -22.58 3.43
N SER A 141 -7.57 -21.86 2.74
CA SER A 141 -6.15 -22.17 2.67
C SER A 141 -5.30 -20.92 2.88
N PHE A 142 -4.01 -21.12 3.14
CA PHE A 142 -3.06 -20.02 3.26
C PHE A 142 -2.95 -19.19 1.95
N TYR A 143 -3.16 -19.81 0.79
CA TYR A 143 -3.10 -19.16 -0.51
C TYR A 143 -4.39 -18.41 -0.91
N ASP A 144 -5.43 -18.44 -0.07
CA ASP A 144 -6.57 -17.53 -0.22
C ASP A 144 -6.26 -16.10 0.27
N PHE A 145 -5.21 -15.94 1.10
CA PHE A 145 -4.66 -14.62 1.43
C PHE A 145 -3.82 -14.06 0.30
N SER A 146 -3.78 -12.73 0.16
CA SER A 146 -2.86 -12.05 -0.75
C SER A 146 -1.40 -12.31 -0.39
N GLY A 147 -0.47 -12.21 -1.36
CA GLY A 147 0.97 -12.35 -1.13
C GLY A 147 1.49 -11.39 -0.07
N PHE A 148 1.00 -10.15 -0.10
CA PHE A 148 1.29 -9.16 0.94
C PHE A 148 0.89 -9.66 2.33
N ALA A 149 -0.33 -10.16 2.48
CA ALA A 149 -0.79 -10.70 3.77
C ALA A 149 0.03 -11.93 4.20
N ARG A 150 0.32 -12.85 3.30
CA ARG A 150 1.08 -14.08 3.60
C ARG A 150 2.46 -13.80 4.17
N VAL A 151 3.21 -12.85 3.59
CA VAL A 151 4.58 -12.51 4.07
C VAL A 151 4.59 -11.79 5.42
N HIS A 152 3.45 -11.23 5.86
CA HIS A 152 3.28 -10.71 7.21
C HIS A 152 2.75 -11.78 8.17
N PHE A 153 1.82 -12.62 7.71
CA PHE A 153 1.20 -13.66 8.53
C PHE A 153 2.18 -14.75 8.93
N ALA A 154 3.00 -15.26 8.02
CA ALA A 154 3.93 -16.34 8.33
C ALA A 154 4.83 -16.00 9.54
N PRO A 155 5.55 -14.87 9.58
CA PRO A 155 6.35 -14.50 10.75
C PRO A 155 5.50 -14.25 12.00
N ILE A 156 4.32 -13.65 11.88
CA ILE A 156 3.42 -13.42 13.03
C ILE A 156 2.95 -14.73 13.63
N LEU A 157 2.54 -15.70 12.82
CA LEU A 157 2.07 -17.00 13.30
C LEU A 157 3.18 -17.79 14.00
N ILE A 158 4.42 -17.76 13.50
CA ILE A 158 5.57 -18.38 14.17
C ILE A 158 5.80 -17.77 15.55
N MET A 159 5.81 -16.43 15.63
CA MET A 159 6.02 -15.74 16.91
C MET A 159 4.87 -15.99 17.89
N ALA A 160 3.62 -15.99 17.41
CA ALA A 160 2.43 -16.23 18.23
C ALA A 160 2.40 -17.67 18.77
N ASP A 161 2.69 -18.67 17.94
CA ASP A 161 2.79 -20.07 18.32
C ASP A 161 3.79 -20.28 19.47
N ARG A 162 4.96 -19.64 19.35
CA ARG A 162 6.01 -19.70 20.36
C ARG A 162 5.80 -18.75 21.53
N LYS A 163 4.77 -17.92 21.50
CA LYS A 163 4.54 -16.82 22.46
C LYS A 163 5.82 -16.01 22.69
N PHE A 164 6.50 -15.72 21.60
CA PHE A 164 7.84 -15.11 21.62
C PHE A 164 7.85 -13.79 22.39
N VAL A 165 8.81 -13.65 23.30
CA VAL A 165 9.15 -12.40 23.97
C VAL A 165 10.67 -12.25 23.91
N SER A 166 11.12 -11.10 23.40
CA SER A 166 12.56 -10.80 23.30
C SER A 166 13.16 -10.63 24.71
N ASN A 167 14.35 -11.18 24.89
CA ASN A 167 15.11 -11.08 26.16
C ASN A 167 15.91 -9.77 26.27
N ALA A 168 15.54 -8.72 25.56
CA ALA A 168 16.24 -7.44 25.62
C ALA A 168 16.00 -6.76 26.98
N SER A 169 17.05 -6.69 27.78
CA SER A 169 17.00 -6.12 29.16
C SER A 169 16.70 -4.62 29.22
N THR A 170 16.72 -3.93 28.06
CA THR A 170 16.55 -2.49 27.93
C THR A 170 15.16 -2.06 27.48
N ALA A 171 14.23 -2.99 27.31
CA ALA A 171 12.87 -2.67 26.90
C ALA A 171 12.15 -1.83 27.97
N PRO A 172 11.61 -0.64 27.63
CA PRO A 172 10.87 0.18 28.60
C PRO A 172 9.59 -0.54 28.99
N ASP A 173 9.27 -0.55 30.28
CA ASP A 173 7.98 -1.01 30.80
C ASP A 173 6.89 0.04 30.48
N LEU A 174 5.74 -0.40 29.95
CA LEU A 174 4.60 0.45 29.63
C LEU A 174 3.42 0.31 30.60
N SER A 175 3.61 -0.31 31.75
CA SER A 175 2.55 -0.54 32.76
C SER A 175 1.84 0.75 33.20
N GLU A 176 2.52 1.89 33.15
CA GLU A 176 1.94 3.22 33.43
C GLU A 176 0.82 3.65 32.47
N LEU A 177 0.75 3.03 31.30
CA LEU A 177 -0.28 3.27 30.28
C LEU A 177 -1.49 2.35 30.45
N ASP A 178 -1.44 1.38 31.40
CA ASP A 178 -2.56 0.51 31.69
C ASP A 178 -3.54 1.23 32.63
N VAL A 179 -4.72 1.52 32.12
CA VAL A 179 -5.79 2.13 32.93
C VAL A 179 -6.57 0.98 33.59
N GLN A 180 -6.23 0.65 34.85
CA GLN A 180 -6.95 -0.35 35.61
C GLN A 180 -8.40 0.05 35.84
N SER A 181 -9.34 -0.55 35.14
CA SER A 181 -10.77 -0.45 35.42
C SER A 181 -11.55 -1.75 35.16
N TYR A 182 -10.88 -2.90 35.01
CA TYR A 182 -11.56 -4.18 34.86
C TYR A 182 -11.04 -5.21 35.87
N SER A 183 -11.98 -5.87 36.55
CA SER A 183 -11.69 -6.98 37.47
C SER A 183 -11.03 -8.14 36.74
N ASP A 184 -10.20 -8.94 37.43
CA ASP A 184 -9.50 -10.12 36.91
C ASP A 184 -10.42 -11.16 36.23
N ALA A 185 -11.75 -11.02 36.36
CA ALA A 185 -12.73 -11.85 35.65
C ALA A 185 -12.73 -11.60 34.12
N ASP A 186 -12.29 -10.41 33.63
CA ASP A 186 -12.26 -10.09 32.22
C ASP A 186 -10.93 -10.45 31.52
N ALA A 187 -9.93 -10.88 32.27
CA ALA A 187 -8.65 -11.35 31.70
C ALA A 187 -8.83 -12.61 30.80
N ASN A 188 -9.90 -13.37 30.97
CA ASN A 188 -10.29 -14.50 30.11
C ASN A 188 -11.17 -14.08 28.92
N ALA A 189 -11.65 -12.83 28.88
CA ALA A 189 -12.43 -12.29 27.76
C ALA A 189 -11.54 -11.52 26.77
N GLN A 190 -10.41 -12.11 26.38
CA GLN A 190 -9.37 -11.49 25.54
C GLN A 190 -9.73 -11.44 24.03
N ILE A 191 -10.99 -11.28 23.67
CA ILE A 191 -11.41 -10.82 22.36
C ILE A 191 -12.05 -9.43 22.55
N PRO A 192 -11.27 -8.35 22.59
CA PRO A 192 -11.81 -7.03 22.84
C PRO A 192 -12.62 -6.57 21.63
N MET A 193 -13.85 -6.14 21.86
CA MET A 193 -14.69 -5.35 20.97
C MET A 193 -15.07 -5.93 19.60
N MET A 194 -15.01 -7.25 19.42
CA MET A 194 -15.71 -7.86 18.28
C MET A 194 -17.22 -7.84 18.54
N SER A 195 -17.98 -7.43 17.53
CA SER A 195 -19.43 -7.62 17.55
C SER A 195 -19.78 -9.11 17.70
N SER A 196 -21.00 -9.43 18.14
CA SER A 196 -21.46 -10.82 18.25
C SER A 196 -21.37 -11.58 16.91
N ASP A 197 -21.54 -10.87 15.79
CA ASP A 197 -21.49 -11.44 14.45
C ASP A 197 -20.02 -11.69 13.99
N GLU A 198 -19.11 -10.77 14.30
CA GLU A 198 -17.66 -10.99 14.05
C GLU A 198 -17.11 -12.15 14.87
N LYS A 199 -17.51 -12.28 16.15
CA LYS A 199 -17.14 -13.44 16.99
C LYS A 199 -17.62 -14.75 16.40
N ARG A 200 -18.88 -14.81 15.93
CA ARG A 200 -19.43 -15.98 15.25
C ARG A 200 -18.70 -16.30 13.96
N GLY A 201 -18.44 -15.28 13.13
CA GLY A 201 -17.70 -15.45 11.89
C GLY A 201 -16.30 -16.01 12.12
N PHE A 202 -15.55 -15.44 13.08
CA PHE A 202 -14.22 -15.94 13.45
C PHE A 202 -14.25 -17.37 13.98
N GLN A 203 -15.22 -17.71 14.85
CA GLN A 203 -15.38 -19.07 15.35
C GLN A 203 -15.63 -20.06 14.21
N THR A 204 -16.49 -19.71 13.27
CA THR A 204 -16.76 -20.54 12.08
C THR A 204 -15.48 -20.81 11.27
N ILE A 205 -14.65 -19.78 11.07
CA ILE A 205 -13.35 -19.93 10.38
C ILE A 205 -12.43 -20.87 11.16
N MET A 206 -12.33 -20.70 12.47
CA MET A 206 -11.50 -21.57 13.31
C MET A 206 -11.98 -23.02 13.29
N ASP A 207 -13.28 -23.25 13.27
CA ASP A 207 -13.85 -24.58 13.17
C ASP A 207 -13.52 -25.25 11.82
N GLU A 208 -13.55 -24.49 10.71
CA GLU A 208 -13.13 -24.97 9.38
C GLU A 208 -11.63 -25.29 9.33
N ILE A 209 -10.78 -24.41 9.90
CA ILE A 209 -9.34 -24.65 10.01
C ILE A 209 -9.08 -25.95 10.81
N HIS A 210 -9.68 -26.10 11.98
CA HIS A 210 -9.53 -27.30 12.81
C HIS A 210 -10.05 -28.57 12.10
N SER A 211 -11.17 -28.47 11.38
CA SER A 211 -11.69 -29.57 10.57
C SER A 211 -10.72 -29.97 9.47
N GLY A 212 -10.15 -28.99 8.76
CA GLY A 212 -9.13 -29.21 7.73
C GLY A 212 -7.87 -29.90 8.30
N ILE A 213 -7.36 -29.38 9.42
CA ILE A 213 -6.18 -29.94 10.11
C ILE A 213 -6.44 -31.39 10.56
N LYS A 214 -7.60 -31.70 11.12
CA LYS A 214 -7.97 -33.08 11.52
C LYS A 214 -7.92 -34.04 10.33
N LYS A 215 -8.26 -33.61 9.13
CA LYS A 215 -8.18 -34.45 7.92
C LYS A 215 -6.74 -34.72 7.46
N LEU A 216 -5.79 -33.84 7.82
CA LEU A 216 -4.36 -33.99 7.48
C LEU A 216 -3.61 -34.86 8.49
N ALA A 217 -4.10 -34.96 9.73
CA ALA A 217 -3.32 -35.48 10.85
C ALA A 217 -3.43 -36.99 10.98
N ALA A 218 -2.34 -37.71 10.67
CA ALA A 218 -2.09 -39.06 11.21
C ALA A 218 -1.36 -38.98 12.59
N ILE A 219 -0.42 -38.01 12.74
CA ILE A 219 0.38 -37.81 13.98
C ILE A 219 0.51 -36.29 14.20
N PRO A 220 -0.20 -35.70 15.19
CA PRO A 220 -0.24 -34.24 15.38
C PRO A 220 1.12 -33.55 15.61
N SER A 221 2.02 -34.16 16.39
CA SER A 221 3.34 -33.57 16.66
C SER A 221 4.22 -33.45 15.41
N LEU A 222 4.23 -34.43 14.55
CA LEU A 222 4.96 -34.41 13.29
C LEU A 222 4.37 -33.37 12.31
N LEU A 223 3.05 -33.17 12.39
CA LEU A 223 2.37 -32.17 11.56
C LEU A 223 2.79 -30.75 11.99
N HIS A 224 2.88 -30.50 13.30
CA HIS A 224 3.30 -29.22 13.84
C HIS A 224 4.74 -28.88 13.46
N GLU A 225 5.69 -29.81 13.64
CA GLU A 225 7.08 -29.60 13.23
C GLU A 225 7.21 -29.33 11.71
N ARG A 226 6.39 -30.03 10.90
CA ARG A 226 6.34 -29.80 9.46
C ARG A 226 5.78 -28.43 9.13
N ALA A 227 4.75 -27.97 9.85
CA ALA A 227 4.15 -26.65 9.66
C ALA A 227 5.14 -25.55 10.00
N LEU A 228 5.89 -25.70 11.09
CA LEU A 228 6.92 -24.75 11.51
C LEU A 228 8.03 -24.65 10.46
N LYS A 229 8.56 -25.76 9.97
CA LYS A 229 9.56 -25.80 8.90
C LYS A 229 9.03 -25.19 7.60
N TYR A 230 7.78 -25.46 7.28
CA TYR A 230 7.15 -24.86 6.10
C TYR A 230 7.06 -23.34 6.22
N ALA A 231 6.62 -22.82 7.38
CA ALA A 231 6.52 -21.38 7.63
C ALA A 231 7.88 -20.69 7.55
N GLU A 232 8.92 -21.29 8.15
CA GLU A 232 10.30 -20.82 8.07
C GLU A 232 10.79 -20.78 6.61
N GLN A 233 10.65 -21.89 5.88
CA GLN A 233 11.07 -21.99 4.49
C GLN A 233 10.29 -21.02 3.58
N TYR A 234 8.99 -20.85 3.86
CA TYR A 234 8.16 -19.88 3.15
C TYR A 234 8.72 -18.44 3.22
N MET A 235 9.20 -18.02 4.40
CA MET A 235 9.86 -16.72 4.56
C MET A 235 11.21 -16.68 3.83
N LEU A 236 12.06 -17.69 4.04
CA LEU A 236 13.42 -17.73 3.45
C LEU A 236 13.41 -17.72 1.92
N ASP A 237 12.45 -18.42 1.29
CA ASP A 237 12.29 -18.48 -0.17
C ASP A 237 11.83 -17.13 -0.78
N ARG A 238 11.37 -16.19 0.04
CA ARG A 238 10.85 -14.88 -0.40
C ARG A 238 11.73 -13.71 0.02
N ILE A 239 12.93 -14.00 0.51
CA ILE A 239 13.95 -12.99 0.73
C ILE A 239 14.49 -12.56 -0.63
N GLU A 240 14.44 -11.26 -0.89
CA GLU A 240 14.99 -10.65 -2.09
C GLU A 240 16.52 -10.52 -1.99
N SER A 241 17.16 -10.21 -3.10
CA SER A 241 18.62 -10.14 -3.17
C SER A 241 19.25 -9.09 -2.25
N ASP A 242 18.48 -8.08 -1.83
CA ASP A 242 18.90 -7.07 -0.86
C ASP A 242 18.74 -7.51 0.61
N GLY A 243 18.22 -8.72 0.85
CA GLY A 243 17.98 -9.26 2.19
C GLY A 243 16.59 -8.95 2.76
N THR A 244 15.76 -8.16 2.08
CA THR A 244 14.42 -7.83 2.55
C THR A 244 13.42 -8.95 2.23
N LEU A 245 12.41 -9.11 3.06
CA LEU A 245 11.31 -10.03 2.80
C LEU A 245 10.29 -9.37 1.87
N TYR A 246 10.25 -9.82 0.62
CA TYR A 246 9.28 -9.38 -0.38
C TYR A 246 9.34 -7.87 -0.68
N SER A 247 10.53 -7.25 -0.45
CA SER A 247 10.78 -5.81 -0.63
C SER A 247 9.94 -4.89 0.28
N TYR A 248 9.43 -5.41 1.41
CA TYR A 248 8.71 -4.60 2.40
C TYR A 248 9.48 -4.49 3.71
N ALA A 249 9.64 -3.28 4.24
CA ALA A 249 10.26 -3.06 5.54
C ALA A 249 9.45 -3.70 6.68
N SER A 250 8.12 -3.56 6.66
CA SER A 250 7.25 -4.13 7.68
C SER A 250 7.37 -5.66 7.80
N SER A 251 7.32 -6.40 6.71
CA SER A 251 7.49 -7.86 6.73
C SER A 251 8.91 -8.28 7.09
N THR A 252 9.92 -7.50 6.67
CA THR A 252 11.33 -7.75 7.01
C THR A 252 11.59 -7.59 8.50
N LEU A 253 11.03 -6.56 9.14
CA LEU A 253 11.12 -6.36 10.59
C LEU A 253 10.45 -7.50 11.36
N LEU A 254 9.29 -7.97 10.90
CA LEU A 254 8.60 -9.14 11.46
C LEU A 254 9.42 -10.43 11.26
N MET A 255 10.01 -10.63 10.08
CA MET A 255 10.89 -11.77 9.78
C MET A 255 12.08 -11.81 10.74
N ILE A 256 12.74 -10.69 11.01
CA ILE A 256 13.85 -10.62 11.95
C ILE A 256 13.44 -11.13 13.33
N LEU A 257 12.30 -10.64 13.87
CA LEU A 257 11.80 -11.09 15.17
C LEU A 257 11.38 -12.57 15.15
N SER A 258 10.80 -13.02 14.04
CA SER A 258 10.43 -14.43 13.87
C SER A 258 11.65 -15.36 13.83
N LEU A 259 12.72 -14.98 13.13
CA LEU A 259 13.98 -15.75 13.12
C LEU A 259 14.60 -15.82 14.52
N LEU A 260 14.56 -14.73 15.30
CA LEU A 260 14.96 -14.77 16.72
C LEU A 260 14.11 -15.75 17.52
N SER A 261 12.79 -15.80 17.26
CA SER A 261 11.90 -16.75 17.94
C SER A 261 12.19 -18.22 17.60
N LEU A 262 12.75 -18.47 16.41
CA LEU A 262 13.22 -19.78 15.97
C LEU A 262 14.59 -20.16 16.54
N GLY A 263 15.26 -19.23 17.24
CA GLY A 263 16.55 -19.44 17.88
C GLY A 263 17.75 -19.03 17.01
N TYR A 264 17.55 -18.28 15.94
CA TYR A 264 18.64 -17.70 15.17
C TYR A 264 19.42 -16.70 16.04
N ASP A 265 20.76 -16.71 15.92
CA ASP A 265 21.61 -15.72 16.58
C ASP A 265 21.34 -14.31 16.01
N LYS A 266 21.42 -13.27 16.85
CA LYS A 266 21.22 -11.87 16.45
C LYS A 266 22.16 -11.43 15.31
N ARG A 267 23.31 -12.08 15.18
CA ARG A 267 24.32 -11.81 14.13
C ARG A 267 24.26 -12.81 12.97
N HIS A 268 23.23 -13.63 12.90
CA HIS A 268 23.08 -14.58 11.80
C HIS A 268 23.09 -13.85 10.45
N PRO A 269 23.79 -14.36 9.40
CA PRO A 269 23.94 -13.67 8.11
C PRO A 269 22.62 -13.22 7.48
N VAL A 270 21.53 -13.99 7.61
CA VAL A 270 20.21 -13.63 7.10
C VAL A 270 19.67 -12.40 7.83
N ILE A 271 19.82 -12.31 9.15
CA ILE A 271 19.38 -11.14 9.94
C ILE A 271 20.24 -9.92 9.60
N ALA A 272 21.56 -10.10 9.46
CA ALA A 272 22.43 -9.01 9.06
C ALA A 272 22.07 -8.47 7.67
N ALA A 273 21.86 -9.34 6.68
CA ALA A 273 21.44 -8.96 5.34
C ALA A 273 20.07 -8.24 5.35
N ALA A 274 19.13 -8.70 6.18
CA ALA A 274 17.83 -8.05 6.34
C ALA A 274 17.95 -6.62 6.89
N VAL A 275 18.81 -6.40 7.89
CA VAL A 275 19.09 -5.07 8.43
C VAL A 275 19.76 -4.18 7.39
N ASP A 276 20.75 -4.70 6.63
CA ASP A 276 21.42 -3.97 5.56
C ASP A 276 20.42 -3.57 4.46
N GLY A 277 19.50 -4.48 4.07
CA GLY A 277 18.43 -4.18 3.13
C GLY A 277 17.50 -3.07 3.63
N LEU A 278 17.09 -3.10 4.89
CA LEU A 278 16.30 -2.02 5.49
C LEU A 278 17.03 -0.67 5.45
N ILE A 279 18.34 -0.68 5.67
CA ILE A 279 19.16 0.56 5.61
C ILE A 279 19.16 1.14 4.19
N THR A 280 19.10 0.34 3.14
CA THR A 280 19.00 0.86 1.75
C THR A 280 17.67 1.57 1.47
N MET A 281 16.60 1.27 2.22
CA MET A 281 15.29 1.91 2.08
C MET A 281 15.17 3.24 2.83
N LEU A 282 16.21 3.66 3.58
CA LEU A 282 16.19 4.92 4.32
C LEU A 282 16.22 6.12 3.39
N TRP A 283 15.39 7.10 3.70
CA TRP A 283 15.32 8.37 2.98
C TRP A 283 15.62 9.56 3.91
N PRO A 284 16.49 10.51 3.49
CA PRO A 284 16.77 11.71 4.27
C PRO A 284 15.56 12.64 4.26
N MET A 285 15.14 13.06 5.45
CA MET A 285 14.08 14.03 5.67
C MET A 285 14.65 15.35 6.21
N LYS A 286 13.82 16.38 6.33
CA LYS A 286 14.23 17.67 6.89
C LYS A 286 14.79 17.49 8.31
N SER A 287 14.15 16.67 9.12
CA SER A 287 14.63 16.26 10.44
C SER A 287 14.77 14.74 10.49
N GLY A 288 16.01 14.26 10.37
CA GLY A 288 16.31 12.85 10.54
C GLY A 288 16.22 11.99 9.28
N LEU A 289 15.80 10.74 9.47
CA LEU A 289 15.66 9.72 8.42
C LEU A 289 14.27 9.09 8.50
N HIS A 290 13.73 8.71 7.35
CA HIS A 290 12.52 7.91 7.22
C HIS A 290 12.84 6.55 6.62
N LEU A 291 12.36 5.48 7.23
CA LEU A 291 12.37 4.16 6.64
C LEU A 291 11.11 3.98 5.79
N GLN A 292 11.27 3.98 4.47
CA GLN A 292 10.18 3.70 3.54
C GLN A 292 9.72 2.25 3.72
N ASN A 293 8.41 2.00 3.64
CA ASN A 293 7.93 0.61 3.68
C ASN A 293 8.35 -0.17 2.43
N SER A 294 8.43 0.49 1.29
CA SER A 294 9.03 0.00 0.05
C SER A 294 9.41 1.20 -0.82
N PRO A 295 10.59 1.27 -1.43
CA PRO A 295 10.93 2.35 -2.37
C PRO A 295 10.05 2.29 -3.63
N SER A 296 9.55 3.43 -4.11
CA SER A 296 8.70 3.54 -5.30
C SER A 296 9.48 3.70 -6.61
N THR A 297 10.68 3.11 -6.69
CA THR A 297 11.64 3.40 -7.77
C THR A 297 11.12 3.04 -9.15
N ILE A 298 10.49 1.88 -9.33
CA ILE A 298 9.92 1.46 -10.62
C ILE A 298 8.74 2.36 -10.97
N TRP A 299 7.82 2.55 -10.02
CA TRP A 299 6.64 3.39 -10.16
C TRP A 299 6.99 4.83 -10.58
N ASP A 300 7.86 5.50 -9.82
CA ASP A 300 8.28 6.86 -10.11
C ASP A 300 8.99 6.96 -11.47
N THR A 301 9.86 6.01 -11.78
CA THR A 301 10.60 5.99 -13.06
C THR A 301 9.65 5.85 -14.24
N ALA A 302 8.67 4.96 -14.15
CA ALA A 302 7.68 4.74 -15.19
C ALA A 302 6.77 5.96 -15.39
N LEU A 303 6.21 6.50 -14.31
CA LEU A 303 5.30 7.64 -14.39
C LEU A 303 5.98 8.92 -14.87
N ILE A 304 7.17 9.24 -14.34
CA ILE A 304 7.91 10.45 -14.74
C ILE A 304 8.34 10.35 -16.20
N SER A 305 8.87 9.19 -16.61
CA SER A 305 9.29 9.01 -18.00
C SER A 305 8.09 9.11 -18.95
N THR A 306 6.93 8.56 -18.60
CA THR A 306 5.69 8.72 -19.37
C THR A 306 5.25 10.18 -19.43
N ALA A 307 5.27 10.92 -18.31
CA ALA A 307 4.90 12.34 -18.27
C ALA A 307 5.81 13.21 -19.13
N LEU A 308 7.13 12.94 -19.11
CA LEU A 308 8.12 13.63 -19.95
C LEU A 308 7.88 13.35 -21.45
N GLN A 309 7.63 12.09 -21.83
CA GLN A 309 7.30 11.74 -23.20
C GLN A 309 6.01 12.42 -23.68
N GLN A 310 4.99 12.48 -22.83
CA GLN A 310 3.77 13.21 -23.12
C GLN A 310 4.00 14.73 -23.26
N ALA A 311 4.96 15.29 -22.53
CA ALA A 311 5.35 16.69 -22.64
C ALA A 311 6.17 17.00 -23.91
N GLY A 312 6.55 16.00 -24.69
CA GLY A 312 7.28 16.15 -25.94
C GLY A 312 8.75 15.72 -25.88
N ALA A 313 9.21 15.16 -24.76
CA ALA A 313 10.53 14.54 -24.70
C ALA A 313 10.56 13.29 -25.59
N GLY A 314 11.40 13.30 -26.62
CA GLY A 314 11.54 12.14 -27.51
C GLY A 314 12.11 10.92 -26.79
N GLN A 315 11.80 9.73 -27.28
CA GLN A 315 12.31 8.48 -26.72
C GLN A 315 13.84 8.34 -26.77
N ASN A 316 14.48 9.05 -27.70
CA ASN A 316 15.94 9.10 -27.82
C ASN A 316 16.58 10.17 -26.92
N GLN A 317 15.78 10.98 -26.21
CA GLN A 317 16.32 11.88 -25.21
C GLN A 317 16.96 11.07 -24.10
N GLU A 318 18.18 11.40 -23.71
CA GLU A 318 18.99 10.61 -22.79
C GLU A 318 18.26 10.20 -21.50
N SER A 319 17.51 11.10 -20.90
CA SER A 319 16.74 10.83 -19.69
C SER A 319 15.64 9.77 -19.90
N VAL A 320 14.93 9.81 -21.03
CA VAL A 320 13.89 8.83 -21.37
C VAL A 320 14.53 7.50 -21.76
N ALA A 321 15.57 7.51 -22.59
CA ALA A 321 16.25 6.30 -23.04
C ALA A 321 16.82 5.50 -21.86
N ARG A 322 17.48 6.16 -20.90
CA ARG A 322 17.99 5.49 -19.69
C ARG A 322 16.89 4.91 -18.83
N SER A 323 15.77 5.62 -18.64
CA SER A 323 14.62 5.07 -17.91
C SER A 323 14.03 3.83 -18.58
N ILE A 324 13.90 3.84 -19.90
CA ILE A 324 13.41 2.68 -20.68
C ILE A 324 14.37 1.48 -20.50
N GLN A 325 15.67 1.70 -20.60
CA GLN A 325 16.67 0.66 -20.39
C GLN A 325 16.60 0.05 -18.99
N TYR A 326 16.46 0.91 -17.97
CA TYR A 326 16.29 0.49 -16.59
C TYR A 326 15.00 -0.35 -16.42
N LEU A 327 13.85 0.15 -16.87
CA LEU A 327 12.59 -0.59 -16.74
C LEU A 327 12.63 -1.95 -17.45
N LEU A 328 13.25 -2.05 -18.62
CA LEU A 328 13.43 -3.32 -19.31
C LEU A 328 14.28 -4.33 -18.52
N SER A 329 15.31 -3.85 -17.82
CA SER A 329 16.13 -4.72 -16.96
C SER A 329 15.40 -5.22 -15.71
N MET A 330 14.29 -4.57 -15.34
CA MET A 330 13.50 -4.86 -14.14
C MET A 330 12.24 -5.69 -14.43
N GLN A 331 12.01 -6.11 -15.68
CA GLN A 331 10.89 -6.99 -16.01
C GLN A 331 11.05 -8.35 -15.34
N HIS A 332 10.02 -8.80 -14.63
CA HIS A 332 10.06 -10.10 -13.94
C HIS A 332 10.10 -11.27 -14.94
N ASP A 333 10.92 -12.25 -14.62
CA ASP A 333 11.09 -13.51 -15.36
C ASP A 333 10.74 -14.75 -14.51
N LYS A 334 10.49 -14.56 -13.20
CA LYS A 334 10.19 -15.64 -12.27
C LYS A 334 8.69 -15.85 -12.09
N GLN A 335 8.30 -17.10 -11.94
CA GLN A 335 7.00 -17.46 -11.40
C GLN A 335 7.10 -17.53 -9.87
N ALA A 336 6.18 -16.83 -9.20
CA ALA A 336 6.09 -16.78 -7.76
C ALA A 336 4.61 -16.90 -7.33
N ASP A 337 4.27 -16.48 -6.14
CA ASP A 337 2.92 -16.62 -5.54
C ASP A 337 1.80 -16.11 -6.45
N TRP A 338 2.00 -15.02 -7.18
CA TRP A 338 1.04 -14.45 -8.13
C TRP A 338 0.55 -15.47 -9.18
N SER A 339 1.36 -16.47 -9.48
CA SER A 339 1.05 -17.48 -10.50
C SER A 339 0.17 -18.62 -9.98
N THR A 340 -0.10 -18.72 -8.68
CA THR A 340 -0.87 -19.80 -8.04
C THR A 340 -2.22 -20.03 -8.71
N HIS A 341 -2.94 -18.97 -9.03
CA HIS A 341 -4.25 -19.06 -9.69
C HIS A 341 -4.20 -18.87 -11.22
N VAL A 342 -2.99 -18.68 -11.77
CA VAL A 342 -2.73 -18.53 -13.21
C VAL A 342 -1.46 -19.30 -13.65
N PRO A 343 -1.34 -20.61 -13.36
CA PRO A 343 -0.09 -21.37 -13.42
C PRO A 343 0.56 -21.44 -14.81
N HIS A 344 -0.18 -21.18 -15.87
CA HIS A 344 0.32 -21.23 -17.26
C HIS A 344 0.55 -19.81 -17.84
N THR A 345 0.57 -18.79 -17.00
CA THR A 345 0.84 -17.42 -17.45
C THR A 345 2.34 -17.17 -17.38
N PRO A 346 3.00 -16.84 -18.50
CA PRO A 346 4.41 -16.47 -18.47
C PRO A 346 4.63 -15.24 -17.60
N ALA A 347 5.76 -15.16 -16.91
CA ALA A 347 6.19 -13.95 -16.22
C ALA A 347 6.42 -12.82 -17.23
N GLY A 348 6.24 -11.57 -16.80
CA GLY A 348 6.37 -10.43 -17.69
C GLY A 348 5.87 -9.12 -17.06
N GLY A 349 5.44 -9.14 -15.79
CA GLY A 349 5.05 -7.95 -15.05
C GLY A 349 6.24 -7.18 -14.48
N TRP A 350 5.95 -6.07 -13.82
CA TRP A 350 6.87 -5.25 -13.04
C TRP A 350 6.33 -5.09 -11.62
N GLY A 351 7.21 -4.95 -10.66
CA GLY A 351 6.86 -4.64 -9.28
C GLY A 351 7.26 -3.22 -8.91
N PHE A 352 6.91 -2.80 -7.68
CA PHE A 352 6.96 -1.42 -7.21
C PHE A 352 8.39 -0.90 -6.97
N SER A 353 9.28 -1.73 -6.44
CA SER A 353 10.64 -1.33 -6.04
C SER A 353 11.73 -2.05 -6.82
N GLU A 354 12.93 -1.52 -6.78
CA GLU A 354 14.12 -2.07 -7.46
C GLU A 354 14.53 -3.46 -6.96
N SER A 355 14.23 -3.81 -5.72
CA SER A 355 14.54 -5.13 -5.18
C SER A 355 13.43 -6.15 -5.40
N ASN A 356 12.23 -5.72 -5.75
CA ASN A 356 11.09 -6.61 -5.95
C ASN A 356 11.22 -7.44 -7.23
N THR A 357 11.49 -8.73 -7.08
CA THR A 357 11.57 -9.70 -8.20
C THR A 357 10.50 -10.79 -8.15
N LEU A 358 9.68 -10.84 -7.09
CA LEU A 358 8.73 -11.92 -6.82
C LEU A 358 7.26 -11.49 -6.88
N ASN A 359 6.98 -10.20 -6.71
CA ASN A 359 5.62 -9.67 -6.56
C ASN A 359 5.32 -8.57 -7.59
N PRO A 360 5.12 -8.92 -8.87
CA PRO A 360 4.67 -7.96 -9.87
C PRO A 360 3.24 -7.51 -9.58
N ASP A 361 2.90 -6.30 -10.01
CA ASP A 361 1.54 -5.78 -9.88
C ASP A 361 1.02 -5.18 -11.18
N VAL A 362 -0.31 -5.01 -11.22
CA VAL A 362 -1.02 -4.55 -12.41
C VAL A 362 -0.71 -3.10 -12.73
N ASP A 363 -0.57 -2.25 -11.70
CA ASP A 363 -0.40 -0.81 -11.89
C ASP A 363 1.02 -0.46 -12.36
N ASP A 364 2.05 -1.01 -11.71
CA ASP A 364 3.45 -0.86 -12.12
C ASP A 364 3.69 -1.45 -13.51
N THR A 365 3.09 -2.60 -13.80
CA THR A 365 3.18 -3.22 -15.13
C THR A 365 2.58 -2.32 -16.21
N THR A 366 1.38 -1.75 -16.00
CA THR A 366 0.79 -0.85 -16.99
C THR A 366 1.58 0.45 -17.14
N ALA A 367 2.15 0.99 -16.07
CA ALA A 367 2.99 2.17 -16.09
C ALA A 367 4.30 1.93 -16.86
N ALA A 368 5.00 0.83 -16.59
CA ALA A 368 6.20 0.45 -17.32
C ALA A 368 5.92 0.24 -18.82
N LEU A 369 4.85 -0.48 -19.15
CA LEU A 369 4.45 -0.70 -20.55
C LEU A 369 4.12 0.60 -21.29
N ARG A 370 3.47 1.58 -20.64
CA ARG A 370 3.26 2.92 -21.25
C ARG A 370 4.56 3.60 -21.60
N THR A 371 5.54 3.51 -20.71
CA THR A 371 6.86 4.11 -20.91
C THR A 371 7.60 3.51 -22.09
N ILE A 372 7.60 2.19 -22.24
CA ILE A 372 8.36 1.50 -23.30
C ILE A 372 7.63 1.44 -24.64
N ARG A 373 6.34 1.82 -24.70
CA ARG A 373 5.46 1.66 -25.86
C ARG A 373 6.04 2.18 -27.17
N LEU A 374 6.55 3.43 -27.16
CA LEU A 374 7.04 4.06 -28.39
C LEU A 374 8.29 3.36 -28.91
N SER A 375 9.22 3.05 -27.99
CA SER A 375 10.43 2.30 -28.33
C SER A 375 10.13 0.88 -28.83
N ALA A 376 9.12 0.22 -28.25
CA ALA A 376 8.70 -1.12 -28.70
C ALA A 376 8.10 -1.12 -30.12
N LYS A 377 7.51 0.00 -30.57
CA LYS A 377 7.02 0.13 -31.95
C LYS A 377 8.13 0.28 -32.97
N GLU A 378 9.25 0.88 -32.60
CA GLU A 378 10.35 1.17 -33.49
C GLU A 378 11.46 0.12 -33.45
N ASN A 379 11.58 -0.60 -32.33
CA ASN A 379 12.62 -1.61 -32.11
C ASN A 379 11.98 -3.01 -31.93
N PRO A 380 12.09 -3.90 -32.93
CA PRO A 380 11.54 -5.26 -32.84
C PRO A 380 12.02 -6.08 -31.63
N ASN A 381 13.24 -5.81 -31.10
CA ASN A 381 13.78 -6.50 -29.93
C ASN A 381 13.01 -6.16 -28.65
N LEU A 382 12.25 -5.08 -28.63
CA LEU A 382 11.43 -4.68 -27.47
C LEU A 382 9.98 -5.17 -27.56
N LEU A 383 9.59 -5.80 -28.67
CA LEU A 383 8.26 -6.38 -28.85
C LEU A 383 8.02 -7.55 -27.91
N ASP A 384 9.02 -8.38 -27.66
CA ASP A 384 8.88 -9.54 -26.77
C ASP A 384 8.63 -9.10 -25.31
N PRO A 385 9.47 -8.26 -24.68
CA PRO A 385 9.17 -7.73 -23.35
C PRO A 385 7.81 -7.06 -23.26
N TRP A 386 7.44 -6.25 -24.24
CA TRP A 386 6.15 -5.56 -24.26
C TRP A 386 4.98 -6.54 -24.37
N ASN A 387 5.07 -7.54 -25.24
CA ASN A 387 4.04 -8.58 -25.42
C ASN A 387 3.90 -9.46 -24.17
N ARG A 388 5.00 -9.82 -23.50
CA ARG A 388 4.96 -10.58 -22.24
C ARG A 388 4.19 -9.81 -21.18
N GLY A 389 4.49 -8.50 -20.99
CA GLY A 389 3.78 -7.66 -20.03
C GLY A 389 2.30 -7.49 -20.39
N LEU A 390 1.95 -7.23 -21.65
CA LEU A 390 0.56 -7.14 -22.09
C LEU A 390 -0.21 -8.45 -21.87
N ASN A 391 0.39 -9.59 -22.22
CA ASN A 391 -0.23 -10.89 -21.99
C ASN A 391 -0.44 -11.15 -20.50
N TRP A 392 0.52 -10.77 -19.66
CA TRP A 392 0.40 -10.86 -18.20
C TRP A 392 -0.81 -10.05 -17.71
N ILE A 393 -0.95 -8.78 -18.10
CA ILE A 393 -2.09 -7.91 -17.75
C ILE A 393 -3.43 -8.53 -18.17
N LEU A 394 -3.53 -9.04 -19.40
CA LEU A 394 -4.77 -9.65 -19.90
C LEU A 394 -5.15 -10.92 -19.11
N ARG A 395 -4.16 -11.69 -18.66
CA ARG A 395 -4.37 -12.91 -17.86
C ARG A 395 -4.75 -12.60 -16.40
N MET A 396 -4.34 -11.44 -15.86
CA MET A 396 -4.64 -11.03 -14.48
C MET A 396 -6.09 -10.56 -14.29
N GLN A 397 -6.88 -10.36 -15.36
CA GLN A 397 -8.30 -9.99 -15.21
C GLN A 397 -9.06 -11.04 -14.40
N ASN A 398 -9.73 -10.63 -13.31
CA ASN A 398 -10.58 -11.48 -12.48
C ASN A 398 -11.81 -12.00 -13.23
N LYS A 399 -12.48 -13.00 -12.65
CA LYS A 399 -13.70 -13.60 -13.23
C LYS A 399 -14.86 -12.61 -13.30
N ASP A 400 -14.92 -11.65 -12.38
CA ASP A 400 -15.93 -10.58 -12.34
C ASP A 400 -15.73 -9.50 -13.42
N GLY A 401 -14.57 -9.49 -14.09
CA GLY A 401 -14.25 -8.56 -15.17
C GLY A 401 -13.33 -7.40 -14.78
N GLY A 402 -13.12 -7.14 -13.49
CA GLY A 402 -12.16 -6.15 -13.02
C GLY A 402 -10.73 -6.68 -12.89
N TRP A 403 -9.82 -5.85 -12.40
CA TRP A 403 -8.43 -6.22 -12.12
C TRP A 403 -8.09 -6.08 -10.65
N PRO A 404 -7.39 -7.08 -10.06
CA PRO A 404 -6.75 -7.00 -8.75
C PRO A 404 -5.44 -6.19 -8.86
N ALA A 405 -4.75 -5.97 -7.73
CA ALA A 405 -3.42 -5.38 -7.76
C ALA A 405 -2.34 -6.43 -8.09
N PHE A 406 -2.27 -7.52 -7.35
CA PHE A 406 -1.16 -8.49 -7.38
C PHE A 406 -1.57 -9.88 -7.85
N GLU A 407 -2.69 -10.41 -7.36
CA GLU A 407 -3.04 -11.82 -7.51
C GLU A 407 -4.48 -12.03 -7.96
N LYS A 408 -4.64 -12.64 -9.11
CA LYS A 408 -5.94 -13.02 -9.64
C LYS A 408 -6.62 -14.07 -8.76
N GLY A 409 -7.91 -13.85 -8.47
CA GLY A 409 -8.76 -14.85 -7.82
C GLY A 409 -8.63 -14.91 -6.29
N VAL A 410 -7.83 -14.06 -5.69
CA VAL A 410 -7.71 -13.93 -4.23
C VAL A 410 -8.84 -13.04 -3.70
N THR A 411 -10.06 -13.57 -3.71
CA THR A 411 -11.30 -12.83 -3.44
C THR A 411 -12.18 -13.49 -2.37
N ASN A 412 -11.61 -14.40 -1.56
CA ASN A 412 -12.36 -15.11 -0.52
C ASN A 412 -12.75 -14.15 0.62
N THR A 413 -13.99 -13.67 0.60
CA THR A 413 -14.49 -12.69 1.57
C THR A 413 -14.56 -13.23 3.00
N TRP A 414 -14.51 -14.55 3.24
CA TRP A 414 -14.44 -15.11 4.58
C TRP A 414 -13.20 -14.63 5.33
N LEU A 415 -12.12 -14.31 4.62
CA LEU A 415 -10.90 -13.78 5.23
C LEU A 415 -11.06 -12.38 5.84
N THR A 416 -12.06 -11.61 5.41
CA THR A 416 -12.36 -10.30 6.00
C THR A 416 -13.00 -10.41 7.39
N LEU A 417 -13.42 -11.62 7.80
CA LEU A 417 -13.94 -11.92 9.12
C LEU A 417 -12.83 -12.19 10.15
N PHE A 418 -11.57 -12.36 9.72
CA PHE A 418 -10.46 -12.42 10.66
C PHE A 418 -10.34 -11.08 11.41
N PRO A 419 -10.15 -11.12 12.74
CA PRO A 419 -10.03 -9.93 13.57
C PRO A 419 -8.60 -9.34 13.46
N ILE A 420 -8.23 -8.94 12.25
CA ILE A 420 -6.94 -8.34 11.92
C ILE A 420 -7.13 -6.86 11.62
N ASP A 421 -7.54 -6.10 12.64
CA ASP A 421 -7.76 -4.67 12.50
C ASP A 421 -6.51 -3.96 11.96
N GLY A 422 -6.72 -3.05 11.03
CA GLY A 422 -5.66 -2.39 10.29
C GLY A 422 -5.11 -3.18 9.09
N ALA A 423 -5.51 -4.46 8.92
CA ALA A 423 -5.03 -5.29 7.81
C ALA A 423 -6.15 -6.07 7.09
N LYS A 424 -7.42 -5.89 7.47
CA LYS A 424 -8.56 -6.59 6.82
C LYS A 424 -8.59 -6.40 5.31
N SER A 425 -8.30 -5.18 4.86
CA SER A 425 -8.26 -4.84 3.44
C SER A 425 -7.10 -5.48 2.68
N ALA A 426 -6.02 -5.86 3.37
CA ALA A 426 -4.86 -6.51 2.78
C ALA A 426 -5.01 -8.03 2.69
N ALA A 427 -5.95 -8.63 3.44
CA ALA A 427 -6.16 -10.08 3.46
C ALA A 427 -6.47 -10.64 2.08
N ILE A 428 -7.25 -9.92 1.28
CA ILE A 428 -7.67 -10.30 -0.08
C ILE A 428 -7.27 -9.25 -1.11
N ASP A 429 -7.28 -9.64 -2.38
CA ASP A 429 -6.95 -8.78 -3.51
C ASP A 429 -8.11 -8.74 -4.53
N PRO A 430 -9.23 -8.09 -4.18
CA PRO A 430 -10.38 -7.99 -5.07
C PRO A 430 -10.13 -7.02 -6.23
N SER A 431 -10.96 -7.09 -7.25
CA SER A 431 -11.03 -6.07 -8.29
C SER A 431 -11.35 -4.71 -7.68
N SER A 432 -10.72 -3.65 -8.20
CA SER A 432 -10.95 -2.27 -7.76
C SER A 432 -11.12 -1.31 -8.92
N ALA A 433 -11.81 -0.18 -8.69
CA ALA A 433 -12.15 0.76 -9.75
C ALA A 433 -10.91 1.48 -10.31
N ASP A 434 -9.96 1.79 -9.45
CA ASP A 434 -8.69 2.40 -9.85
C ASP A 434 -7.88 1.47 -10.74
N LEU A 435 -7.61 0.22 -10.33
CA LEU A 435 -6.85 -0.74 -11.13
C LEU A 435 -7.57 -1.10 -12.43
N THR A 436 -8.90 -1.29 -12.38
CA THR A 436 -9.70 -1.57 -13.57
C THR A 436 -9.70 -0.40 -14.55
N GLY A 437 -9.91 0.82 -14.06
CA GLY A 437 -9.90 2.04 -14.87
C GLY A 437 -8.53 2.31 -15.52
N ARG A 438 -7.46 2.25 -14.74
CA ARG A 438 -6.08 2.47 -15.22
C ARG A 438 -5.64 1.40 -16.21
N THR A 439 -6.06 0.15 -16.00
CA THR A 439 -5.81 -0.94 -16.97
C THR A 439 -6.57 -0.69 -18.27
N LEU A 440 -7.85 -0.30 -18.22
CA LEU A 440 -8.61 0.05 -19.42
C LEU A 440 -7.99 1.24 -20.16
N GLU A 441 -7.51 2.26 -19.44
CA GLU A 441 -6.80 3.39 -20.04
C GLU A 441 -5.54 2.94 -20.77
N PHE A 442 -4.73 2.05 -20.16
CA PHE A 442 -3.57 1.45 -20.81
C PHE A 442 -3.96 0.63 -22.05
N LEU A 443 -4.97 -0.23 -21.95
CA LEU A 443 -5.43 -1.07 -23.05
C LEU A 443 -5.94 -0.22 -24.22
N GLY A 444 -6.67 0.87 -23.94
CA GLY A 444 -7.17 1.79 -24.96
C GLY A 444 -6.06 2.63 -25.61
N THR A 445 -5.27 3.34 -24.81
CA THR A 445 -4.30 4.31 -25.31
C THR A 445 -3.00 3.68 -25.83
N SER A 446 -2.56 2.58 -25.21
CA SER A 446 -1.26 1.97 -25.48
C SER A 446 -1.35 0.69 -26.31
N ALA A 447 -2.30 -0.20 -26.01
CA ALA A 447 -2.49 -1.44 -26.75
C ALA A 447 -3.48 -1.32 -27.91
N GLY A 448 -4.23 -0.22 -28.01
CA GLY A 448 -5.19 0.04 -29.10
C GLY A 448 -6.44 -0.84 -29.04
N LEU A 449 -6.78 -1.37 -27.85
CA LEU A 449 -7.97 -2.18 -27.64
C LEU A 449 -9.17 -1.30 -27.30
N ASP A 450 -10.34 -1.64 -27.82
CA ASP A 450 -11.58 -0.89 -27.58
C ASP A 450 -12.72 -1.85 -27.23
N MET A 451 -13.96 -1.34 -27.21
CA MET A 451 -15.19 -2.09 -26.89
C MET A 451 -15.44 -3.33 -27.76
N ARG A 452 -14.70 -3.54 -28.85
CA ARG A 452 -14.77 -4.77 -29.66
C ARG A 452 -14.06 -5.95 -28.97
N HIS A 453 -13.12 -5.67 -28.07
CA HIS A 453 -12.39 -6.71 -27.35
C HIS A 453 -13.16 -7.20 -26.11
N ALA A 454 -13.27 -8.52 -25.91
CA ALA A 454 -14.07 -9.11 -24.83
C ALA A 454 -13.56 -8.70 -23.42
N THR A 455 -12.24 -8.67 -23.22
CA THR A 455 -11.63 -8.25 -21.94
C THR A 455 -12.00 -6.80 -21.60
N VAL A 456 -11.97 -5.90 -22.59
CA VAL A 456 -12.37 -4.50 -22.42
C VAL A 456 -13.84 -4.40 -22.02
N ARG A 457 -14.75 -5.09 -22.74
CA ARG A 457 -16.19 -5.08 -22.40
C ARG A 457 -16.45 -5.53 -20.97
N ARG A 458 -15.78 -6.59 -20.51
CA ARG A 458 -15.95 -7.08 -19.13
C ARG A 458 -15.45 -6.05 -18.10
N GLY A 459 -14.31 -5.39 -18.35
CA GLY A 459 -13.79 -4.34 -17.47
C GLY A 459 -14.72 -3.13 -17.41
N VAL A 460 -15.24 -2.69 -18.56
CA VAL A 460 -16.25 -1.62 -18.63
C VAL A 460 -17.51 -2.00 -17.85
N GLN A 461 -18.02 -3.21 -18.07
CA GLN A 461 -19.23 -3.67 -17.34
C GLN A 461 -18.98 -3.68 -15.83
N TRP A 462 -17.79 -4.18 -15.40
CA TRP A 462 -17.43 -4.17 -13.99
C TRP A 462 -17.45 -2.74 -13.39
N LEU A 463 -16.91 -1.74 -14.11
CA LEU A 463 -16.98 -0.35 -13.65
C LEU A 463 -18.43 0.14 -13.53
N LEU A 464 -19.28 -0.15 -14.51
CA LEU A 464 -20.68 0.26 -14.48
C LEU A 464 -21.43 -0.35 -13.30
N ASP A 465 -21.18 -1.63 -13.00
CA ASP A 465 -21.82 -2.38 -11.92
C ASP A 465 -21.36 -1.93 -10.52
N ASN A 466 -20.16 -1.31 -10.43
CA ASN A 466 -19.54 -0.90 -9.17
C ASN A 466 -19.53 0.63 -8.94
N GLN A 467 -20.29 1.40 -9.74
CA GLN A 467 -20.47 2.83 -9.52
C GLN A 467 -21.30 3.10 -8.25
N GLN A 468 -20.84 4.02 -7.42
CA GLN A 468 -21.54 4.42 -6.20
C GLN A 468 -22.85 5.15 -6.52
N PRO A 469 -23.82 5.16 -5.58
CA PRO A 469 -25.09 5.86 -5.76
C PRO A 469 -24.98 7.35 -6.06
N ASP A 470 -23.92 8.04 -5.60
CA ASP A 470 -23.65 9.45 -5.89
C ASP A 470 -23.03 9.69 -7.27
N GLY A 471 -22.50 8.65 -7.91
CA GLY A 471 -21.85 8.70 -9.23
C GLY A 471 -20.34 8.57 -9.19
N SER A 472 -19.74 8.53 -8.01
CA SER A 472 -18.30 8.30 -7.82
C SER A 472 -17.93 6.81 -7.94
N TRP A 473 -16.63 6.52 -7.93
CA TRP A 473 -16.07 5.19 -7.70
C TRP A 473 -15.05 5.25 -6.57
N TYR A 474 -15.07 4.24 -5.70
CA TYR A 474 -14.09 4.09 -4.66
C TYR A 474 -12.78 3.53 -5.23
N GLY A 475 -11.67 4.25 -5.04
CA GLY A 475 -10.31 3.79 -5.32
C GLY A 475 -9.69 3.14 -4.09
N ARG A 476 -8.99 2.03 -4.28
CA ARG A 476 -8.38 1.26 -3.19
C ARG A 476 -6.96 1.74 -2.86
N TRP A 477 -6.20 2.20 -3.85
CA TRP A 477 -4.77 2.50 -3.75
C TRP A 477 -4.45 4.00 -3.72
N GLY A 478 -5.44 4.82 -4.00
CA GLY A 478 -5.38 6.28 -3.84
C GLY A 478 -6.55 6.79 -3.04
N ILE A 479 -6.43 7.97 -2.41
CA ILE A 479 -7.47 8.63 -1.63
C ILE A 479 -8.46 9.30 -2.58
N CYS A 480 -9.68 8.92 -2.47
CA CYS A 480 -10.28 7.57 -2.59
C CYS A 480 -11.26 7.65 -3.74
N TYR A 481 -12.36 8.46 -3.54
CA TYR A 481 -13.42 8.64 -4.53
C TYR A 481 -12.97 9.53 -5.69
N LEU A 482 -12.14 10.55 -5.44
CA LEU A 482 -11.50 11.33 -6.51
C LEU A 482 -10.59 10.45 -7.37
N TYR A 483 -9.76 9.62 -6.74
CA TYR A 483 -8.84 8.73 -7.45
C TYR A 483 -9.57 7.65 -8.27
N GLY A 484 -10.53 6.97 -7.65
CA GLY A 484 -11.31 5.93 -8.33
C GLY A 484 -12.17 6.48 -9.47
N THR A 485 -12.77 7.67 -9.28
CA THR A 485 -13.59 8.32 -10.32
C THR A 485 -12.73 8.80 -11.48
N TRP A 486 -11.56 9.37 -11.22
CA TRP A 486 -10.59 9.71 -12.26
C TRP A 486 -10.19 8.49 -13.09
N ALA A 487 -9.77 7.42 -12.43
CA ALA A 487 -9.32 6.22 -13.12
C ALA A 487 -10.44 5.58 -13.96
N ALA A 488 -11.67 5.52 -13.42
CA ALA A 488 -12.82 5.01 -14.14
C ALA A 488 -13.15 5.84 -15.38
N LEU A 489 -13.23 7.18 -15.27
CA LEU A 489 -13.57 8.05 -16.39
C LEU A 489 -12.49 8.05 -17.48
N THR A 490 -11.20 8.16 -17.12
CA THR A 490 -10.10 8.11 -18.10
C THR A 490 -10.05 6.75 -18.79
N GLY A 491 -10.28 5.65 -18.05
CA GLY A 491 -10.37 4.30 -18.59
C GLY A 491 -11.52 4.11 -19.58
N LEU A 492 -12.73 4.55 -19.22
CA LEU A 492 -13.91 4.48 -20.08
C LEU A 492 -13.69 5.27 -21.39
N MET A 493 -13.17 6.48 -21.30
CA MET A 493 -12.92 7.32 -22.48
C MET A 493 -11.80 6.76 -23.37
N ALA A 494 -10.77 6.17 -22.79
CA ALA A 494 -9.66 5.57 -23.53
C ALA A 494 -10.10 4.40 -24.43
N VAL A 495 -11.06 3.61 -23.99
CA VAL A 495 -11.62 2.48 -24.77
C VAL A 495 -12.79 2.87 -25.65
N LYS A 496 -13.02 4.17 -25.83
CA LYS A 496 -14.09 4.76 -26.67
C LYS A 496 -15.50 4.37 -26.23
N PHE A 497 -15.71 4.32 -24.90
CA PHE A 497 -17.04 4.19 -24.34
C PHE A 497 -17.84 5.48 -24.54
N ASP A 498 -19.17 5.38 -24.55
CA ASP A 498 -20.07 6.52 -24.81
C ASP A 498 -19.95 7.60 -23.72
N PRO A 499 -19.48 8.82 -24.02
CA PRO A 499 -19.37 9.91 -23.06
C PRO A 499 -20.74 10.42 -22.56
N GLU A 500 -21.82 10.15 -23.31
CA GLU A 500 -23.18 10.54 -22.96
C GLU A 500 -23.89 9.50 -22.08
N HIS A 501 -23.24 8.37 -21.80
CA HIS A 501 -23.81 7.33 -20.96
C HIS A 501 -24.20 7.88 -19.57
N PRO A 502 -25.35 7.48 -18.98
CA PRO A 502 -25.82 7.99 -17.69
C PRO A 502 -24.79 7.92 -16.57
N SER A 503 -23.99 6.84 -16.51
CA SER A 503 -22.92 6.67 -15.49
C SER A 503 -21.81 7.71 -15.65
N VAL A 504 -21.38 8.02 -16.89
CA VAL A 504 -20.36 9.05 -17.16
C VAL A 504 -20.90 10.43 -16.76
N ARG A 505 -22.12 10.76 -17.18
CA ARG A 505 -22.76 12.05 -16.84
C ARG A 505 -22.95 12.22 -15.33
N LYS A 506 -23.24 11.14 -14.62
CA LYS A 506 -23.41 11.14 -13.16
C LYS A 506 -22.08 11.42 -12.45
N ALA A 507 -21.01 10.78 -12.87
CA ALA A 507 -19.66 11.01 -12.34
C ALA A 507 -19.15 12.44 -12.62
N VAL A 508 -19.37 12.94 -13.82
CA VAL A 508 -19.04 14.32 -14.17
C VAL A 508 -19.79 15.32 -13.29
N ARG A 509 -21.10 15.13 -13.08
CA ARG A 509 -21.87 15.99 -12.17
C ARG A 509 -21.31 15.95 -10.75
N TRP A 510 -20.97 14.77 -10.25
CA TRP A 510 -20.38 14.62 -8.94
C TRP A 510 -19.05 15.40 -8.82
N LEU A 511 -18.14 15.27 -9.78
CA LEU A 511 -16.88 16.03 -9.80
C LEU A 511 -17.11 17.55 -9.80
N LEU A 512 -18.08 18.02 -10.55
CA LEU A 512 -18.41 19.45 -10.61
C LEU A 512 -19.02 19.97 -9.29
N GLN A 513 -19.79 19.15 -8.59
CA GLN A 513 -20.41 19.50 -7.31
C GLN A 513 -19.42 19.63 -6.17
N ILE A 514 -18.31 18.86 -6.21
CA ILE A 514 -17.29 18.85 -5.16
C ILE A 514 -16.07 19.73 -5.47
N GLN A 515 -16.11 20.51 -6.58
CA GLN A 515 -15.06 21.48 -6.88
C GLN A 515 -15.02 22.57 -5.81
N ASN A 516 -13.86 22.80 -5.20
CA ASN A 516 -13.67 23.87 -4.21
C ASN A 516 -13.82 25.27 -4.85
N GLU A 517 -14.08 26.27 -4.02
CA GLU A 517 -14.20 27.68 -4.46
C GLU A 517 -12.92 28.19 -5.17
N ASP A 518 -11.76 27.71 -4.77
CA ASP A 518 -10.46 28.06 -5.40
C ASP A 518 -10.24 27.39 -6.77
N GLY A 519 -11.20 26.57 -7.21
CA GLY A 519 -11.19 25.86 -8.48
C GLY A 519 -10.50 24.51 -8.47
N GLY A 520 -9.90 24.07 -7.36
CA GLY A 520 -9.28 22.77 -7.22
C GLY A 520 -10.17 21.73 -6.57
N TRP A 521 -9.59 20.61 -6.18
CA TRP A 521 -10.24 19.51 -5.49
C TRP A 521 -9.38 18.99 -4.35
N GLY A 522 -10.04 18.48 -3.30
CA GLY A 522 -9.38 17.87 -2.15
C GLY A 522 -10.31 16.96 -1.37
N GLU A 523 -9.83 15.78 -1.08
CA GLU A 523 -10.51 14.71 -0.36
C GLU A 523 -9.70 14.31 0.87
N SER A 524 -10.35 14.18 2.02
CA SER A 524 -9.75 13.72 3.27
C SER A 524 -9.49 12.21 3.25
N CYS A 525 -8.41 11.77 3.91
CA CYS A 525 -8.18 10.35 4.20
C CYS A 525 -9.30 9.73 5.04
N THR A 526 -10.09 10.54 5.74
CA THR A 526 -11.31 10.12 6.44
C THR A 526 -12.30 9.41 5.52
N SER A 527 -12.35 9.78 4.22
CA SER A 527 -13.19 9.12 3.22
C SER A 527 -12.96 7.60 3.14
N ASP A 528 -11.70 7.18 3.27
CA ASP A 528 -11.35 5.76 3.24
C ASP A 528 -11.80 5.02 4.49
N ARG A 529 -11.67 5.65 5.66
CA ARG A 529 -12.13 5.09 6.93
C ARG A 529 -13.66 4.97 6.98
N ASP A 530 -14.35 6.04 6.59
CA ASP A 530 -15.80 6.18 6.77
C ASP A 530 -16.61 5.64 5.57
N ARG A 531 -15.92 5.22 4.51
CA ARG A 531 -16.50 4.62 3.29
C ARG A 531 -17.52 5.51 2.57
N HIS A 532 -17.31 6.82 2.62
CA HIS A 532 -18.00 7.84 1.81
C HIS A 532 -17.09 9.04 1.61
N TYR A 533 -17.37 9.85 0.58
CA TYR A 533 -16.59 11.05 0.32
C TYR A 533 -16.68 12.06 1.47
N VAL A 534 -15.52 12.46 1.98
CA VAL A 534 -15.38 13.53 2.99
C VAL A 534 -14.47 14.62 2.39
N PRO A 535 -14.95 15.86 2.26
CA PRO A 535 -14.16 16.96 1.70
C PRO A 535 -13.00 17.33 2.64
N LEU A 536 -11.83 17.59 2.06
CA LEU A 536 -10.68 18.13 2.79
C LEU A 536 -10.81 19.64 3.08
N HIS A 537 -11.71 20.32 2.38
CA HIS A 537 -11.86 21.78 2.39
C HIS A 537 -10.59 22.56 2.01
N ALA A 538 -9.65 21.89 1.35
CA ALA A 538 -8.43 22.45 0.79
C ALA A 538 -8.08 21.67 -0.48
N SER A 539 -7.53 22.33 -1.49
CA SER A 539 -7.16 21.70 -2.74
C SER A 539 -5.74 21.16 -2.69
N THR A 540 -5.54 19.89 -3.09
CA THR A 540 -4.21 19.30 -3.21
C THR A 540 -3.76 19.23 -4.66
N PRO A 541 -2.45 19.26 -4.98
CA PRO A 541 -1.95 19.17 -6.35
C PRO A 541 -2.39 17.89 -7.07
N SER A 542 -2.27 16.74 -6.42
CA SER A 542 -2.59 15.43 -7.01
C SER A 542 -4.08 15.27 -7.28
N GLN A 543 -4.92 15.54 -6.28
CA GLN A 543 -6.37 15.35 -6.38
C GLN A 543 -7.00 16.36 -7.35
N THR A 544 -6.49 17.61 -7.38
CA THR A 544 -6.87 18.59 -8.39
C THR A 544 -6.53 18.10 -9.81
N ALA A 545 -5.33 17.54 -9.98
CA ALA A 545 -4.91 17.02 -11.27
C ALA A 545 -5.75 15.82 -11.72
N TRP A 546 -6.09 14.90 -10.83
CA TRP A 546 -6.93 13.74 -11.13
C TRP A 546 -8.34 14.16 -11.57
N ALA A 547 -9.00 15.02 -10.78
CA ALA A 547 -10.34 15.50 -11.13
C ALA A 547 -10.34 16.26 -12.46
N LEU A 548 -9.34 17.12 -12.66
CA LEU A 548 -9.20 17.88 -13.88
C LEU A 548 -8.97 16.99 -15.11
N ASP A 549 -8.09 15.99 -14.98
CA ASP A 549 -7.79 15.04 -16.07
C ASP A 549 -9.01 14.19 -16.44
N ALA A 550 -9.82 13.77 -15.45
CA ALA A 550 -11.10 13.10 -15.68
C ALA A 550 -12.07 13.96 -16.48
N LEU A 551 -12.20 15.25 -16.15
CA LEU A 551 -13.06 16.18 -16.89
C LEU A 551 -12.52 16.44 -18.30
N ILE A 552 -11.20 16.60 -18.45
CA ILE A 552 -10.57 16.74 -19.77
C ILE A 552 -10.82 15.50 -20.63
N ALA A 553 -10.75 14.30 -20.05
CA ALA A 553 -11.01 13.07 -20.80
C ALA A 553 -12.43 13.06 -21.41
N VAL A 554 -13.45 13.50 -20.67
CA VAL A 554 -14.84 13.47 -21.12
C VAL A 554 -15.23 14.63 -22.02
N TYR A 555 -14.92 15.88 -21.63
CA TYR A 555 -15.38 17.07 -22.37
C TYR A 555 -14.62 17.27 -23.68
N SER A 556 -15.35 17.50 -24.77
CA SER A 556 -14.76 17.81 -26.10
C SER A 556 -14.18 19.22 -26.19
N LEU A 557 -14.69 20.17 -25.40
CA LEU A 557 -14.26 21.57 -25.33
C LEU A 557 -13.95 21.96 -23.88
N PRO A 558 -13.04 22.93 -23.65
CA PRO A 558 -12.80 23.46 -22.31
C PRO A 558 -14.07 24.09 -21.74
N SER A 559 -14.20 24.04 -20.43
CA SER A 559 -15.35 24.60 -19.70
C SER A 559 -14.86 25.41 -18.51
N ALA A 560 -15.70 26.31 -17.99
CA ALA A 560 -15.34 27.16 -16.85
C ALA A 560 -14.79 26.39 -15.62
N PRO A 561 -15.31 25.22 -15.23
CA PRO A 561 -14.70 24.39 -14.17
C PRO A 561 -13.29 23.90 -14.52
N ILE A 562 -13.07 23.46 -15.77
CA ILE A 562 -11.73 23.04 -16.26
C ILE A 562 -10.76 24.21 -16.19
N ASP A 563 -11.17 25.40 -16.65
CA ASP A 563 -10.31 26.59 -16.64
C ASP A 563 -9.96 27.05 -15.22
N ARG A 564 -10.89 26.93 -14.27
CA ARG A 564 -10.60 27.19 -12.85
C ARG A 564 -9.59 26.18 -12.31
N GLY A 565 -9.77 24.90 -12.60
CA GLY A 565 -8.86 23.84 -12.17
C GLY A 565 -7.45 24.01 -12.76
N MET A 566 -7.35 24.39 -14.03
CA MET A 566 -6.07 24.70 -14.70
C MET A 566 -5.34 25.85 -14.00
N ARG A 567 -6.04 26.94 -13.68
CA ARG A 567 -5.46 28.06 -12.91
C ARG A 567 -4.98 27.59 -11.55
N ARG A 568 -5.75 26.74 -10.86
CA ARG A 568 -5.37 26.21 -9.55
C ARG A 568 -4.10 25.36 -9.62
N ILE A 569 -3.96 24.48 -10.61
CA ILE A 569 -2.74 23.68 -10.80
C ILE A 569 -1.51 24.57 -10.99
N LEU A 570 -1.61 25.61 -11.81
CA LEU A 570 -0.51 26.55 -12.02
C LEU A 570 -0.09 27.29 -10.73
N LEU A 571 -1.05 27.63 -9.87
CA LEU A 571 -0.77 28.20 -8.54
C LEU A 571 -0.09 27.19 -7.62
N HIS A 572 -0.51 25.92 -7.63
CA HIS A 572 0.12 24.87 -6.82
C HIS A 572 1.59 24.63 -7.15
N MET A 573 2.03 24.90 -8.37
CA MET A 573 3.46 24.76 -8.73
C MET A 573 4.39 25.68 -7.93
N HIS A 574 3.85 26.76 -7.35
CA HIS A 574 4.58 27.76 -6.56
C HIS A 574 4.25 27.70 -5.05
N GLN A 575 3.38 26.76 -4.63
CA GLN A 575 3.03 26.56 -3.23
C GLN A 575 3.94 25.52 -2.57
N ASP A 576 4.23 25.74 -1.29
CA ASP A 576 4.96 24.81 -0.45
C ASP A 576 4.36 24.83 0.96
N ASP A 577 3.15 24.26 1.08
CA ASP A 577 2.39 24.18 2.32
C ASP A 577 1.92 22.73 2.57
N TRP A 578 1.16 22.52 3.64
CA TRP A 578 0.69 21.21 4.05
C TRP A 578 -0.14 20.48 2.98
N THR A 579 -0.80 21.19 2.06
CA THR A 579 -1.58 20.56 0.98
C THR A 579 -0.71 19.87 -0.06
N THR A 580 0.55 20.31 -0.19
CA THR A 580 1.51 19.73 -1.13
C THR A 580 2.16 18.45 -0.60
N ILE A 581 2.08 18.21 0.70
CA ILE A 581 2.58 17.02 1.39
C ILE A 581 1.46 16.15 1.97
N TYR A 582 0.20 16.47 1.65
CA TYR A 582 -0.95 15.67 2.09
C TYR A 582 -0.88 14.25 1.49
N PRO A 583 -1.07 13.19 2.30
CA PRO A 583 -1.02 11.82 1.80
C PRO A 583 -2.23 11.53 0.89
N THR A 584 -1.98 11.19 -0.35
CA THR A 584 -3.00 10.86 -1.35
C THR A 584 -2.93 9.43 -1.84
N GLY A 585 -1.98 8.63 -1.33
CA GLY A 585 -1.90 7.19 -1.53
C GLY A 585 -2.45 6.42 -0.35
N ALA A 586 -2.96 5.21 -0.58
CA ALA A 586 -3.43 4.27 0.42
C ALA A 586 -2.78 2.91 0.20
N ALA A 587 -1.77 2.55 0.99
CA ALA A 587 -1.13 1.24 0.90
C ALA A 587 -1.94 0.15 1.63
N LEU A 588 -2.59 0.51 2.75
CA LEU A 588 -3.54 -0.33 3.46
C LEU A 588 -4.77 0.51 3.78
N PRO A 589 -5.87 0.35 3.04
CA PRO A 589 -7.10 1.10 3.27
C PRO A 589 -7.55 1.05 4.74
N GLY A 590 -7.82 2.22 5.31
CA GLY A 590 -8.23 2.41 6.70
C GLY A 590 -7.09 2.58 7.71
N SER A 591 -5.80 2.39 7.32
CA SER A 591 -4.72 2.35 8.32
C SER A 591 -3.37 2.90 7.87
N PHE A 592 -3.08 2.92 6.59
CA PHE A 592 -1.74 3.25 6.11
C PHE A 592 -1.80 4.15 4.88
N TYR A 593 -1.64 5.45 5.11
CA TYR A 593 -1.67 6.48 4.07
C TYR A 593 -0.27 6.96 3.74
N THR A 594 -0.06 7.29 2.46
CA THR A 594 1.26 7.59 1.94
C THR A 594 1.27 8.88 1.13
N HIS A 595 2.32 9.65 1.29
CA HIS A 595 2.64 10.79 0.46
C HIS A 595 3.75 10.41 -0.51
N TYR A 596 3.42 10.37 -1.80
CA TYR A 596 4.40 10.23 -2.87
C TYR A 596 4.98 11.61 -3.19
N HIS A 597 6.26 11.83 -2.89
CA HIS A 597 6.91 13.13 -3.16
C HIS A 597 6.94 13.48 -4.66
N SER A 598 6.86 12.49 -5.53
CA SER A 598 6.79 12.63 -6.99
C SER A 598 5.45 13.16 -7.49
N TYR A 599 4.35 12.88 -6.80
CA TYR A 599 2.98 13.13 -7.28
C TYR A 599 2.67 14.60 -7.51
N ARG A 600 3.26 15.51 -6.72
CA ARG A 600 3.12 16.96 -6.91
C ARG A 600 3.64 17.46 -8.28
N TYR A 601 4.47 16.67 -8.96
CA TYR A 601 5.03 16.98 -10.28
C TYR A 601 4.35 16.17 -11.38
N ILE A 602 4.15 14.87 -11.18
CA ILE A 602 3.67 13.92 -12.19
C ILE A 602 2.26 14.26 -12.64
N TRP A 603 1.31 14.25 -11.71
CA TRP A 603 -0.11 14.39 -12.05
C TRP A 603 -0.47 15.77 -12.61
N PRO A 604 0.02 16.90 -12.05
CA PRO A 604 -0.14 18.21 -12.68
C PRO A 604 0.43 18.26 -14.10
N LEU A 605 1.63 17.73 -14.33
CA LEU A 605 2.23 17.72 -15.67
C LEU A 605 1.40 16.87 -16.66
N MET A 606 0.88 15.73 -16.22
CA MET A 606 0.01 14.90 -17.07
C MET A 606 -1.29 15.62 -17.43
N ALA A 607 -1.98 16.24 -16.48
CA ALA A 607 -3.20 16.99 -16.73
C ALA A 607 -2.95 18.18 -17.69
N LEU A 608 -1.86 18.92 -17.50
CA LEU A 608 -1.43 20.00 -18.40
C LEU A 608 -1.18 19.49 -19.83
N ASN A 609 -0.52 18.34 -19.98
CA ASN A 609 -0.25 17.75 -21.28
C ASN A 609 -1.54 17.28 -21.99
N HIS A 610 -2.47 16.65 -21.25
CA HIS A 610 -3.75 16.22 -21.80
C HIS A 610 -4.59 17.42 -22.24
N TYR A 611 -4.63 18.51 -21.45
CA TYR A 611 -5.28 19.76 -21.81
C TYR A 611 -4.70 20.33 -23.10
N ARG A 612 -3.37 20.48 -23.19
CA ARG A 612 -2.69 21.01 -24.38
C ARG A 612 -2.96 20.19 -25.63
N ARG A 613 -2.87 18.86 -25.51
CA ARG A 613 -3.11 17.96 -26.65
C ARG A 613 -4.55 18.02 -27.15
N LYS A 614 -5.51 18.04 -26.24
CA LYS A 614 -6.92 17.97 -26.59
C LYS A 614 -7.47 19.28 -27.12
N TYR A 615 -7.09 20.41 -26.52
CA TYR A 615 -7.74 21.69 -26.81
C TYR A 615 -6.88 22.71 -27.57
N GLN A 616 -5.55 22.63 -27.49
CA GLN A 616 -4.69 23.58 -28.15
C GLN A 616 -4.13 23.08 -29.49
N GLN A 617 -3.97 21.78 -29.70
CA GLN A 617 -3.52 21.23 -30.97
C GLN A 617 -4.65 21.14 -32.01
N CYS A 618 -5.93 21.04 -31.60
CA CYS A 618 -7.06 21.11 -32.53
C CYS A 618 -7.24 22.49 -33.17
N SER A 619 -6.79 23.57 -32.52
CA SER A 619 -6.89 24.93 -33.07
C SER A 619 -5.89 25.26 -34.19
N ILE A 620 -4.87 24.41 -34.43
CA ILE A 620 -3.84 24.59 -35.46
C ILE A 620 -4.17 23.83 -36.75
N SER A 621 -5.07 22.83 -36.68
CA SER A 621 -5.49 22.05 -37.87
C SER A 621 -6.65 22.68 -38.67
N ASP A 622 -7.30 23.72 -38.11
CA ASP A 622 -8.43 24.41 -38.76
C ASP A 622 -8.05 25.78 -39.34
N THR A 623 -6.74 26.12 -39.41
CA THR A 623 -6.20 27.28 -40.11
C THR A 623 -5.26 26.85 -41.24
#